data_ed27e23b66f26e2743e3589110f94201
#
_entry.id   ed27e23b66f26e2743e3589110f94201
#
_cell.length_a   1.000
_cell.length_b   1.000
_cell.length_c   1.000
_cell.angle_alpha   90.00
_cell.angle_beta   90.00
_cell.angle_gamma   90.00
#
_symmetry.space_group_name_H-M   'P 1'
#
loop_
_entity.id
_entity.type
_entity.pdbx_description
1 polymer ?
#
loop_
_entity_poly.entity_id
_entity_poly.type
_entity_poly.pdbx_seq_one_letter_code
_entity_poly.pdbx_strand_id
1 'polypeptide(L)'
;MIVGKIGFGWASMAKSPVDDDIDMRALKAFLAVLDNGGMAAAAGALGLTQSAVSQAVARLEKSLDVDLIDRVRRPPVATAAGEALAERARRVLADFSDLADGLRHAGNQARPRVRLGLIDSVAGTIGAPLIRAIRADVREVSVWSGISPTLGRDLAGGRLDLIVSSNPSMAAGHKPKRLLREPFIAVLPKSLRHRPDIVDPIRMAERLPLVRYSVRSVIGEDIERDLVRRGRVPPRVFEFDGTDGVFAMVAEGLGWAVTTPLCLVHGRMYADDLVAVPLSGPVVSREIFLLAANVVGAGLAANVRHAAIALLTARVSGDITRLAPDAVRHIRVG
;
A
#
# COMPACT_ATOMS: atom_id res chain seq x y z
N MET A 1 -22.69 52.76 -18.93
CA MET A 1 -21.27 53.12 -18.82
C MET A 1 -20.95 53.24 -17.32
N ILE A 2 -20.38 52.19 -16.71
CA ILE A 2 -19.52 52.22 -15.52
C ILE A 2 -18.94 50.80 -15.42
N VAL A 3 -17.66 50.68 -15.87
CA VAL A 3 -16.86 49.49 -15.73
C VAL A 3 -16.22 49.55 -14.36
N GLY A 4 -16.71 48.71 -13.42
CA GLY A 4 -16.09 48.50 -12.10
C GLY A 4 -14.87 47.62 -12.24
N LYS A 5 -13.65 48.16 -12.08
CA LYS A 5 -12.41 47.42 -11.88
C LYS A 5 -12.49 46.64 -10.57
N ILE A 6 -12.58 45.32 -10.65
CA ILE A 6 -12.31 44.44 -9.49
C ILE A 6 -10.79 44.34 -9.36
N GLY A 7 -10.23 45.16 -8.49
CA GLY A 7 -8.84 45.07 -8.08
C GLY A 7 -8.69 43.87 -7.15
N PHE A 8 -8.12 42.77 -7.63
CA PHE A 8 -7.60 41.70 -6.79
C PHE A 8 -6.37 42.22 -6.03
N GLY A 9 -6.57 42.57 -4.76
CA GLY A 9 -5.51 43.05 -3.87
C GLY A 9 -4.52 41.93 -3.53
N TRP A 10 -3.43 41.87 -4.25
CA TRP A 10 -2.24 41.06 -3.93
C TRP A 10 -1.36 41.68 -2.81
N ALA A 11 -1.82 42.71 -2.11
CA ALA A 11 -1.01 43.52 -1.22
C ALA A 11 -1.14 43.20 0.27
N SER A 12 -1.41 41.95 0.67
CA SER A 12 -1.36 41.57 2.10
C SER A 12 -1.07 40.10 2.33
N MET A 13 -0.15 39.52 1.61
CA MET A 13 0.62 38.40 2.17
C MET A 13 1.85 39.00 2.81
N ALA A 14 1.77 39.31 4.10
CA ALA A 14 2.93 39.64 4.91
C ALA A 14 3.95 38.50 4.72
N LYS A 15 5.16 38.80 4.24
CA LYS A 15 6.26 37.84 4.15
C LYS A 15 6.41 37.16 5.52
N SER A 16 6.06 35.89 5.59
CA SER A 16 6.45 35.06 6.72
C SER A 16 7.97 34.97 6.70
N PRO A 17 8.67 35.14 7.83
CA PRO A 17 10.14 35.00 7.86
C PRO A 17 10.61 33.60 7.44
N VAL A 18 9.72 32.65 7.24
CA VAL A 18 9.96 31.27 6.79
C VAL A 18 10.06 31.14 5.27
N ASP A 19 9.59 32.14 4.47
CA ASP A 19 9.42 31.99 3.01
C ASP A 19 10.70 32.12 2.19
N ASP A 20 11.75 32.76 2.69
CA ASP A 20 12.96 33.03 1.87
C ASP A 20 14.03 31.92 1.92
N ASP A 21 13.99 30.99 2.90
CA ASP A 21 15.04 29.99 3.14
C ASP A 21 14.61 28.52 2.87
N ILE A 22 13.31 28.26 2.68
CA ILE A 22 12.81 26.92 2.31
C ILE A 22 12.62 26.88 0.80
N ASP A 23 13.65 26.44 0.09
CA ASP A 23 13.58 26.26 -1.37
C ASP A 23 13.52 24.77 -1.76
N MET A 24 13.11 24.51 -3.01
CA MET A 24 13.00 23.16 -3.58
C MET A 24 14.36 22.42 -3.62
N ARG A 25 15.48 23.16 -3.66
CA ARG A 25 16.83 22.58 -3.68
C ARG A 25 17.21 22.10 -2.31
N ALA A 26 16.89 22.88 -1.27
CA ALA A 26 17.11 22.48 0.12
C ALA A 26 16.29 21.25 0.50
N LEU A 27 15.01 21.19 0.11
CA LEU A 27 14.17 20.03 0.32
C LEU A 27 14.70 18.77 -0.41
N LYS A 28 15.15 18.92 -1.68
CA LYS A 28 15.78 17.83 -2.43
C LYS A 28 17.08 17.35 -1.79
N ALA A 29 17.92 18.27 -1.33
CA ALA A 29 19.17 17.94 -0.65
C ALA A 29 18.92 17.16 0.65
N PHE A 30 17.99 17.63 1.46
CA PHE A 30 17.58 16.96 2.70
C PHE A 30 17.07 15.53 2.45
N LEU A 31 16.13 15.35 1.51
CA LEU A 31 15.61 14.02 1.17
C LEU A 31 16.69 13.10 0.61
N ALA A 32 17.58 13.61 -0.24
CA ALA A 32 18.68 12.83 -0.78
C ALA A 32 19.64 12.32 0.33
N VAL A 33 19.85 13.09 1.40
CA VAL A 33 20.66 12.64 2.55
C VAL A 33 20.02 11.45 3.25
N LEU A 34 18.69 11.49 3.45
CA LEU A 34 17.95 10.38 4.08
C LEU A 34 17.93 9.14 3.20
N ASP A 35 17.64 9.34 1.90
CA ASP A 35 17.46 8.24 0.94
C ASP A 35 18.77 7.52 0.59
N ASN A 36 19.92 8.23 0.66
CA ASN A 36 21.25 7.68 0.35
C ASN A 36 22.13 7.42 1.59
N GLY A 37 21.62 7.66 2.79
CA GLY A 37 22.31 7.34 4.05
C GLY A 37 23.46 8.28 4.42
N GLY A 38 23.57 9.49 3.82
CA GLY A 38 24.56 10.48 4.20
C GLY A 38 24.85 11.58 3.19
N MET A 39 25.56 12.63 3.68
CA MET A 39 25.84 13.83 2.89
C MET A 39 26.68 13.57 1.63
N ALA A 40 27.70 12.70 1.71
CA ALA A 40 28.59 12.40 0.59
C ALA A 40 27.86 11.62 -0.51
N ALA A 41 27.06 10.63 -0.14
CA ALA A 41 26.27 9.84 -1.09
C ALA A 41 25.15 10.67 -1.75
N ALA A 42 24.50 11.56 -0.97
CA ALA A 42 23.54 12.51 -1.49
C ALA A 42 24.15 13.50 -2.50
N ALA A 43 25.38 13.97 -2.22
CA ALA A 43 26.11 14.86 -3.13
C ALA A 43 26.36 14.19 -4.48
N GLY A 44 26.81 12.92 -4.47
CA GLY A 44 26.97 12.13 -5.71
C GLY A 44 25.68 11.96 -6.48
N ALA A 45 24.59 11.63 -5.78
CA ALA A 45 23.26 11.44 -6.40
C ALA A 45 22.68 12.73 -7.02
N LEU A 46 23.00 13.90 -6.46
CA LEU A 46 22.51 15.20 -6.94
C LEU A 46 23.47 15.93 -7.89
N GLY A 47 24.69 15.40 -8.11
CA GLY A 47 25.72 16.09 -8.89
C GLY A 47 26.23 17.38 -8.22
N LEU A 48 26.26 17.39 -6.87
CA LEU A 48 26.67 18.52 -6.04
C LEU A 48 27.93 18.17 -5.24
N THR A 49 28.53 19.19 -4.61
CA THR A 49 29.57 18.95 -3.58
C THR A 49 28.95 18.60 -2.25
N GLN A 50 29.65 17.82 -1.43
CA GLN A 50 29.20 17.49 -0.07
C GLN A 50 28.97 18.75 0.78
N SER A 51 29.82 19.78 0.62
CA SER A 51 29.64 21.06 1.31
C SER A 51 28.36 21.78 0.90
N ALA A 52 27.98 21.74 -0.38
CA ALA A 52 26.74 22.35 -0.87
C ALA A 52 25.50 21.65 -0.29
N VAL A 53 25.50 20.33 -0.23
CA VAL A 53 24.43 19.55 0.41
C VAL A 53 24.34 19.85 1.89
N SER A 54 25.49 19.85 2.61
CA SER A 54 25.54 20.17 4.04
C SER A 54 25.03 21.57 4.35
N GLN A 55 25.43 22.58 3.54
CA GLN A 55 24.93 23.96 3.68
C GLN A 55 23.44 24.10 3.39
N ALA A 56 22.92 23.38 2.40
CA ALA A 56 21.49 23.40 2.08
C ALA A 56 20.65 22.83 3.25
N VAL A 57 21.07 21.71 3.82
CA VAL A 57 20.42 21.12 4.99
C VAL A 57 20.54 22.02 6.21
N ALA A 58 21.73 22.58 6.49
CA ALA A 58 21.92 23.47 7.64
C ALA A 58 21.08 24.75 7.56
N ARG A 59 20.92 25.33 6.36
CA ARG A 59 20.01 26.47 6.15
C ARG A 59 18.55 26.09 6.43
N LEU A 60 18.13 24.91 5.96
CA LEU A 60 16.78 24.41 6.19
C LEU A 60 16.51 24.18 7.70
N GLU A 61 17.45 23.58 8.42
CA GLU A 61 17.38 23.41 9.88
C GLU A 61 17.31 24.76 10.61
N LYS A 62 18.13 25.71 10.17
CA LYS A 62 18.14 27.07 10.73
C LYS A 62 16.83 27.82 10.48
N SER A 63 16.27 27.73 9.27
CA SER A 63 15.02 28.43 8.93
C SER A 63 13.80 27.87 9.67
N LEU A 64 13.85 26.58 10.04
CA LEU A 64 12.80 25.89 10.80
C LEU A 64 13.06 25.88 12.32
N ASP A 65 14.24 26.32 12.75
CA ASP A 65 14.69 26.28 14.15
C ASP A 65 14.59 24.89 14.79
N VAL A 66 14.90 23.85 13.99
CA VAL A 66 14.89 22.45 14.43
C VAL A 66 15.99 21.63 13.74
N ASP A 67 16.55 20.67 14.44
CA ASP A 67 17.41 19.66 13.84
C ASP A 67 16.56 18.64 13.07
N LEU A 68 16.88 18.43 11.80
CA LEU A 68 16.19 17.48 10.91
C LEU A 68 16.93 16.14 10.81
N ILE A 69 18.26 16.15 11.06
CA ILE A 69 19.13 15.00 10.93
C ILE A 69 19.88 14.76 12.23
N ASP A 70 19.72 13.57 12.80
CA ASP A 70 20.56 13.08 13.89
C ASP A 70 21.93 12.65 13.31
N ARG A 71 22.94 13.51 13.51
CA ARG A 71 24.32 13.31 13.03
C ARG A 71 25.16 12.45 13.97
N VAL A 72 24.65 12.14 15.17
CA VAL A 72 25.37 11.29 16.16
C VAL A 72 25.31 9.83 15.69
N ARG A 73 24.23 9.44 15.08
CA ARG A 73 24.07 8.09 14.52
C ARG A 73 24.87 7.92 13.23
N ARG A 74 25.36 6.73 13.00
CA ARG A 74 26.06 6.34 11.75
C ARG A 74 25.42 5.07 11.20
N PRO A 75 24.76 5.12 10.04
CA PRO A 75 24.52 6.29 9.17
C PRO A 75 23.60 7.34 9.83
N PRO A 76 23.65 8.62 9.42
CA PRO A 76 22.75 9.67 9.87
C PRO A 76 21.28 9.30 9.59
N VAL A 77 20.39 9.58 10.54
CA VAL A 77 18.95 9.28 10.44
C VAL A 77 18.14 10.55 10.64
N ALA A 78 16.87 10.53 10.19
CA ALA A 78 15.97 11.65 10.46
C ALA A 78 15.64 11.74 11.95
N THR A 79 15.51 12.95 12.48
CA THR A 79 14.82 13.22 13.76
C THR A 79 13.29 13.08 13.55
N ALA A 80 12.49 13.16 14.61
CA ALA A 80 11.03 13.18 14.50
C ALA A 80 10.55 14.35 13.64
N ALA A 81 11.16 15.54 13.77
CA ALA A 81 10.88 16.69 12.90
C ALA A 81 11.33 16.43 11.47
N GLY A 82 12.47 15.77 11.27
CA GLY A 82 12.97 15.36 9.97
C GLY A 82 12.03 14.37 9.26
N GLU A 83 11.49 13.38 9.96
CA GLU A 83 10.52 12.44 9.39
C GLU A 83 9.24 13.16 8.94
N ALA A 84 8.70 14.04 9.80
CA ALA A 84 7.51 14.83 9.48
C ALA A 84 7.74 15.76 8.27
N LEU A 85 8.92 16.41 8.18
CA LEU A 85 9.27 17.22 7.02
C LEU A 85 9.46 16.36 5.77
N ALA A 86 10.16 15.22 5.88
CA ALA A 86 10.42 14.34 4.73
C ALA A 86 9.12 13.86 4.07
N GLU A 87 8.13 13.49 4.88
CA GLU A 87 6.80 13.11 4.38
C GLU A 87 6.15 14.24 3.56
N ARG A 88 6.17 15.46 4.09
CA ARG A 88 5.56 16.63 3.44
C ARG A 88 6.36 17.10 2.23
N ALA A 89 7.68 17.12 2.34
CA ALA A 89 8.57 17.55 1.27
C ALA A 89 8.45 16.64 0.03
N ARG A 90 8.34 15.32 0.22
CA ARG A 90 8.11 14.39 -0.90
C ARG A 90 6.81 14.71 -1.64
N ARG A 91 5.73 15.04 -0.92
CA ARG A 91 4.45 15.44 -1.54
C ARG A 91 4.60 16.73 -2.36
N VAL A 92 5.16 17.77 -1.77
CA VAL A 92 5.35 19.05 -2.45
C VAL A 92 6.20 18.90 -3.72
N LEU A 93 7.29 18.11 -3.64
CA LEU A 93 8.14 17.86 -4.80
C LEU A 93 7.45 17.04 -5.89
N ALA A 94 6.61 16.08 -5.52
CA ALA A 94 5.80 15.32 -6.46
C ALA A 94 4.77 16.23 -7.17
N ASP A 95 4.02 17.02 -6.38
CA ASP A 95 3.02 17.97 -6.92
C ASP A 95 3.65 18.98 -7.88
N PHE A 96 4.85 19.50 -7.55
CA PHE A 96 5.59 20.39 -8.43
C PHE A 96 6.07 19.71 -9.72
N SER A 97 6.51 18.47 -9.63
CA SER A 97 6.90 17.69 -10.81
C SER A 97 5.71 17.46 -11.74
N ASP A 98 4.56 17.08 -11.16
CA ASP A 98 3.33 16.84 -11.92
C ASP A 98 2.81 18.11 -12.58
N LEU A 99 2.89 19.27 -11.89
CA LEU A 99 2.58 20.57 -12.46
C LEU A 99 3.49 20.90 -13.65
N ALA A 100 4.81 20.74 -13.48
CA ALA A 100 5.79 21.00 -14.52
C ALA A 100 5.60 20.07 -15.74
N ASP A 101 5.31 18.81 -15.51
CA ASP A 101 5.03 17.82 -16.56
C ASP A 101 3.69 18.11 -17.27
N GLY A 102 2.67 18.50 -16.53
CA GLY A 102 1.38 18.93 -17.08
C GLY A 102 1.53 20.13 -18.03
N LEU A 103 2.34 21.12 -17.64
CA LEU A 103 2.59 22.31 -18.47
C LEU A 103 3.44 22.00 -19.71
N ARG A 104 4.48 21.15 -19.59
CA ARG A 104 5.31 20.74 -20.74
C ARG A 104 4.52 19.98 -21.81
N HIS A 105 3.43 19.34 -21.42
CA HIS A 105 2.62 18.48 -22.29
C HIS A 105 1.24 19.08 -22.61
N ALA A 106 0.97 20.34 -22.26
CA ALA A 106 -0.31 21.02 -22.47
C ALA A 106 -0.78 21.09 -23.95
N GLY A 107 0.08 20.71 -24.90
CA GLY A 107 -0.27 20.61 -26.33
C GLY A 107 -0.60 19.18 -26.84
N ASN A 108 -0.32 18.16 -26.05
CA ASN A 108 -0.63 16.76 -26.40
C ASN A 108 -1.22 16.11 -25.15
N GLN A 109 -2.42 15.54 -25.18
CA GLN A 109 -3.12 14.93 -24.02
C GLN A 109 -2.11 14.28 -23.03
N ALA A 110 -1.68 15.02 -22.02
CA ALA A 110 -0.59 14.64 -21.15
C ALA A 110 -1.07 13.51 -20.25
N ARG A 111 -0.73 12.28 -20.62
CA ARG A 111 -1.02 11.10 -19.79
C ARG A 111 -0.11 11.13 -18.58
N PRO A 112 -0.63 11.00 -17.36
CA PRO A 112 0.18 11.06 -16.14
C PRO A 112 1.11 9.85 -16.02
N ARG A 113 2.21 10.03 -15.27
CA ARG A 113 2.94 8.92 -14.65
C ARG A 113 2.17 8.49 -13.40
N VAL A 114 2.10 7.19 -13.12
CA VAL A 114 1.37 6.64 -11.96
C VAL A 114 2.22 5.64 -11.21
N ARG A 115 2.33 5.84 -9.90
CA ARG A 115 2.98 4.92 -8.96
C ARG A 115 1.88 4.20 -8.17
N LEU A 116 1.68 2.94 -8.48
CA LEU A 116 0.59 2.11 -7.96
C LEU A 116 1.12 1.11 -6.93
N GLY A 117 0.58 1.13 -5.71
CA GLY A 117 0.83 0.13 -4.69
C GLY A 117 -0.27 -0.91 -4.64
N LEU A 118 0.07 -2.19 -4.65
CA LEU A 118 -0.88 -3.29 -4.58
C LEU A 118 -0.49 -4.27 -3.47
N ILE A 119 -1.44 -4.65 -2.61
CA ILE A 119 -1.19 -5.80 -1.73
C ILE A 119 -0.98 -7.07 -2.56
N ASP A 120 -0.15 -7.99 -2.06
CA ASP A 120 0.34 -9.14 -2.83
C ASP A 120 -0.78 -9.96 -3.46
N SER A 121 -1.86 -10.22 -2.72
CA SER A 121 -3.01 -10.97 -3.26
C SER A 121 -3.68 -10.28 -4.44
N VAL A 122 -3.66 -8.95 -4.52
CA VAL A 122 -4.19 -8.17 -5.65
C VAL A 122 -3.17 -8.11 -6.79
N ALA A 123 -1.90 -7.86 -6.47
CA ALA A 123 -0.82 -7.82 -7.45
C ALA A 123 -0.73 -9.14 -8.25
N GLY A 124 -0.72 -10.29 -7.55
CA GLY A 124 -0.60 -11.61 -8.15
C GLY A 124 -1.87 -12.12 -8.85
N THR A 125 -3.03 -11.49 -8.62
CA THR A 125 -4.30 -11.94 -9.24
C THR A 125 -4.76 -11.05 -10.38
N ILE A 126 -4.90 -9.75 -10.12
CA ILE A 126 -5.42 -8.79 -11.11
C ILE A 126 -4.40 -7.72 -11.51
N GLY A 127 -3.19 -7.69 -10.94
CA GLY A 127 -2.22 -6.61 -11.17
C GLY A 127 -1.91 -6.40 -12.66
N ALA A 128 -1.46 -7.42 -13.36
CA ALA A 128 -1.12 -7.31 -14.79
C ALA A 128 -2.36 -6.96 -15.67
N PRO A 129 -3.53 -7.61 -15.52
CA PRO A 129 -4.74 -7.19 -16.24
C PRO A 129 -5.19 -5.76 -15.88
N LEU A 130 -5.02 -5.31 -14.64
CA LEU A 130 -5.35 -3.94 -14.22
C LEU A 130 -4.47 -2.92 -14.95
N ILE A 131 -3.15 -3.15 -14.99
CA ILE A 131 -2.22 -2.29 -15.72
C ILE A 131 -2.58 -2.24 -17.20
N ARG A 132 -2.90 -3.38 -17.82
CA ARG A 132 -3.36 -3.43 -19.21
C ARG A 132 -4.62 -2.61 -19.43
N ALA A 133 -5.58 -2.65 -18.50
CA ALA A 133 -6.84 -1.91 -18.62
C ALA A 133 -6.64 -0.38 -18.55
N ILE A 134 -5.68 0.10 -17.75
CA ILE A 134 -5.41 1.54 -17.58
C ILE A 134 -4.27 2.06 -18.49
N ARG A 135 -3.65 1.19 -19.29
CA ARG A 135 -2.45 1.55 -20.08
C ARG A 135 -2.67 2.71 -21.05
N ALA A 136 -3.89 2.87 -21.52
CA ALA A 136 -4.26 3.98 -22.41
C ALA A 136 -4.36 5.33 -21.69
N ASP A 137 -4.61 5.31 -20.38
CA ASP A 137 -4.85 6.52 -19.58
C ASP A 137 -3.55 7.09 -18.98
N VAL A 138 -2.45 6.32 -19.04
CA VAL A 138 -1.19 6.65 -18.38
C VAL A 138 -0.01 6.58 -19.35
N ARG A 139 1.00 7.44 -19.13
CA ARG A 139 2.27 7.42 -19.88
C ARG A 139 3.19 6.31 -19.34
N GLU A 140 3.30 6.23 -18.04
CA GLU A 140 4.18 5.32 -17.32
C GLU A 140 3.48 4.80 -16.07
N VAL A 141 3.67 3.52 -15.75
CA VAL A 141 3.17 2.90 -14.51
C VAL A 141 4.33 2.22 -13.80
N SER A 142 4.57 2.62 -12.56
CA SER A 142 5.41 1.87 -11.62
C SER A 142 4.51 1.12 -10.64
N VAL A 143 4.75 -0.17 -10.42
CA VAL A 143 3.94 -0.99 -9.49
C VAL A 143 4.82 -1.52 -8.38
N TRP A 144 4.42 -1.25 -7.15
CA TRP A 144 5.04 -1.82 -5.96
C TRP A 144 4.07 -2.78 -5.31
N SER A 145 4.53 -3.96 -4.89
CA SER A 145 3.73 -4.88 -4.10
C SER A 145 4.25 -4.98 -2.67
N GLY A 146 3.36 -5.33 -1.74
CA GLY A 146 3.74 -5.47 -0.34
C GLY A 146 2.55 -5.47 0.62
N ILE A 147 2.85 -5.30 1.90
CA ILE A 147 1.83 -5.26 2.95
C ILE A 147 1.20 -3.88 3.09
N SER A 148 -0.08 -3.85 3.49
CA SER A 148 -0.87 -2.61 3.62
C SER A 148 -0.20 -1.51 4.44
N PRO A 149 0.44 -1.75 5.61
CA PRO A 149 1.07 -0.70 6.38
C PRO A 149 2.23 0.00 5.64
N THR A 150 3.01 -0.74 4.86
CA THR A 150 4.11 -0.16 4.06
C THR A 150 3.55 0.67 2.91
N LEU A 151 2.61 0.13 2.15
CA LEU A 151 1.96 0.85 1.05
C LEU A 151 1.26 2.13 1.54
N GLY A 152 0.63 2.09 2.73
CA GLY A 152 0.00 3.25 3.32
C GLY A 152 0.99 4.36 3.69
N ARG A 153 2.15 4.01 4.26
CA ARG A 153 3.23 4.97 4.52
C ARG A 153 3.78 5.57 3.23
N ASP A 154 3.89 4.75 2.17
CA ASP A 154 4.37 5.20 0.87
C ASP A 154 3.37 6.14 0.18
N LEU A 155 2.06 5.89 0.33
CA LEU A 155 1.01 6.80 -0.12
C LEU A 155 1.06 8.12 0.66
N ALA A 156 1.10 8.06 1.99
CA ALA A 156 1.18 9.24 2.85
C ALA A 156 2.45 10.05 2.59
N GLY A 157 3.58 9.38 2.33
CA GLY A 157 4.86 10.02 1.99
C GLY A 157 4.98 10.49 0.53
N GLY A 158 3.94 10.35 -0.30
CA GLY A 158 3.98 10.78 -1.72
C GLY A 158 4.88 9.93 -2.62
N ARG A 159 5.30 8.74 -2.16
CA ARG A 159 6.03 7.77 -2.98
C ARG A 159 5.10 6.95 -3.88
N LEU A 160 3.84 6.80 -3.50
CA LEU A 160 2.77 6.19 -4.29
C LEU A 160 1.64 7.19 -4.52
N ASP A 161 0.95 7.05 -5.64
CA ASP A 161 -0.17 7.90 -6.04
C ASP A 161 -1.51 7.23 -5.77
N LEU A 162 -1.57 5.92 -5.97
CA LEU A 162 -2.74 5.07 -5.72
C LEU A 162 -2.29 3.81 -5.00
N ILE A 163 -3.08 3.32 -4.05
CA ILE A 163 -2.86 1.99 -3.47
C ILE A 163 -4.14 1.17 -3.41
N VAL A 164 -3.98 -0.15 -3.56
CA VAL A 164 -5.01 -1.11 -3.20
C VAL A 164 -4.57 -1.80 -1.91
N SER A 165 -5.33 -1.60 -0.83
CA SER A 165 -4.95 -1.95 0.54
C SER A 165 -6.14 -2.50 1.33
N SER A 166 -5.88 -3.32 2.33
CA SER A 166 -6.90 -3.77 3.31
C SER A 166 -7.01 -2.86 4.53
N ASN A 167 -6.26 -1.75 4.60
CA ASN A 167 -6.37 -0.78 5.67
C ASN A 167 -6.97 0.55 5.17
N PRO A 168 -8.25 0.86 5.49
CA PRO A 168 -8.89 2.10 5.06
C PRO A 168 -8.39 3.35 5.80
N SER A 169 -7.79 3.20 7.00
CA SER A 169 -7.37 4.33 7.84
C SER A 169 -6.18 5.11 7.28
N MET A 170 -5.51 4.59 6.25
CA MET A 170 -4.35 5.23 5.62
C MET A 170 -4.72 6.23 4.50
N ALA A 171 -6.00 6.50 4.31
CA ALA A 171 -6.49 7.50 3.37
C ALA A 171 -6.31 8.91 3.96
N ALA A 172 -5.14 9.50 3.83
CA ALA A 172 -4.89 10.89 4.22
C ALA A 172 -5.78 11.84 3.37
N GLY A 173 -6.96 12.19 3.91
CA GLY A 173 -7.86 13.17 3.30
C GLY A 173 -8.85 12.65 2.25
N HIS A 174 -8.76 11.39 1.79
CA HIS A 174 -9.70 10.82 0.82
C HIS A 174 -10.55 9.71 1.41
N LYS A 175 -11.82 9.64 0.99
CA LYS A 175 -12.70 8.52 1.37
C LYS A 175 -12.24 7.26 0.65
N PRO A 176 -11.87 6.19 1.39
CA PRO A 176 -11.54 4.89 0.81
C PRO A 176 -12.69 4.39 -0.05
N LYS A 177 -12.40 3.85 -1.23
CA LYS A 177 -13.39 3.24 -2.11
C LYS A 177 -13.27 1.74 -2.03
N ARG A 178 -14.27 1.07 -1.42
CA ARG A 178 -14.25 -0.38 -1.33
C ARG A 178 -14.27 -1.01 -2.72
N LEU A 179 -13.46 -2.06 -2.89
CA LEU A 179 -13.36 -2.87 -4.10
C LEU A 179 -13.90 -4.28 -3.88
N LEU A 180 -13.60 -4.86 -2.71
CA LEU A 180 -13.94 -6.25 -2.41
C LEU A 180 -14.17 -6.40 -0.90
N ARG A 181 -15.15 -7.21 -0.54
CA ARG A 181 -15.28 -7.84 0.77
C ARG A 181 -15.31 -9.35 0.57
N GLU A 182 -14.48 -10.09 1.30
CA GLU A 182 -14.36 -11.54 1.19
C GLU A 182 -14.22 -12.19 2.57
N PRO A 183 -14.74 -13.42 2.78
CA PRO A 183 -14.66 -14.10 4.05
C PRO A 183 -13.26 -14.66 4.29
N PHE A 184 -12.91 -14.89 5.58
CA PHE A 184 -11.83 -15.81 5.91
C PHE A 184 -12.29 -17.24 5.71
N ILE A 185 -11.38 -18.07 5.22
CA ILE A 185 -11.55 -19.50 4.98
C ILE A 185 -10.34 -20.26 5.56
N ALA A 186 -10.50 -21.55 5.82
CA ALA A 186 -9.36 -22.42 6.09
C ALA A 186 -8.83 -23.02 4.80
N VAL A 187 -7.51 -23.22 4.73
CA VAL A 187 -6.87 -24.10 3.75
C VAL A 187 -6.16 -25.24 4.50
N LEU A 188 -6.39 -26.45 4.02
CA LEU A 188 -5.87 -27.70 4.58
C LEU A 188 -5.05 -28.41 3.50
N PRO A 189 -4.03 -29.22 3.90
CA PRO A 189 -3.35 -30.08 2.96
C PRO A 189 -4.33 -31.12 2.39
N LYS A 190 -4.29 -31.30 1.07
CA LYS A 190 -5.13 -32.28 0.38
C LYS A 190 -4.83 -33.71 0.83
N SER A 191 -3.62 -33.96 1.28
CA SER A 191 -3.16 -35.24 1.85
C SER A 191 -3.79 -35.59 3.19
N LEU A 192 -4.46 -34.67 3.87
CA LEU A 192 -5.10 -34.91 5.17
C LEU A 192 -6.25 -35.92 5.01
N ARG A 193 -6.12 -37.11 5.62
CA ARG A 193 -7.04 -38.26 5.45
C ARG A 193 -8.48 -37.97 5.88
N HIS A 194 -8.66 -37.29 7.01
CA HIS A 194 -9.98 -36.97 7.58
C HIS A 194 -10.17 -35.46 7.61
N ARG A 195 -10.48 -34.88 6.46
CA ARG A 195 -10.76 -33.46 6.34
C ARG A 195 -12.17 -33.16 6.83
N PRO A 196 -12.34 -32.15 7.69
CA PRO A 196 -13.67 -31.66 8.03
C PRO A 196 -14.28 -30.85 6.88
N ASP A 197 -15.59 -30.84 6.75
CA ASP A 197 -16.31 -29.96 5.81
C ASP A 197 -16.35 -28.51 6.32
N ILE A 198 -16.15 -28.31 7.63
CA ILE A 198 -16.07 -27.02 8.28
C ILE A 198 -14.98 -27.06 9.35
N VAL A 199 -14.16 -26.02 9.42
CA VAL A 199 -13.02 -25.95 10.36
C VAL A 199 -13.36 -25.10 11.57
N ASP A 200 -13.26 -25.70 12.77
CA ASP A 200 -13.10 -24.96 14.01
C ASP A 200 -11.60 -24.65 14.20
N PRO A 201 -11.19 -23.37 14.20
CA PRO A 201 -9.77 -23.01 14.24
C PRO A 201 -9.04 -23.54 15.51
N ILE A 202 -9.73 -23.59 16.63
CA ILE A 202 -9.12 -24.02 17.90
C ILE A 202 -8.89 -25.53 17.91
N ARG A 203 -9.92 -26.27 17.54
CA ARG A 203 -9.83 -27.75 17.47
C ARG A 203 -8.87 -28.24 16.37
N MET A 204 -8.82 -27.49 15.23
CA MET A 204 -7.89 -27.87 14.19
C MET A 204 -6.44 -27.65 14.62
N ALA A 205 -6.16 -26.59 15.36
CA ALA A 205 -4.83 -26.30 15.87
C ALA A 205 -4.32 -27.31 16.93
N GLU A 206 -5.21 -28.12 17.50
CA GLU A 206 -4.85 -29.25 18.34
C GLU A 206 -4.39 -30.48 17.53
N ARG A 207 -4.74 -30.53 16.24
CA ARG A 207 -4.42 -31.63 15.32
C ARG A 207 -3.23 -31.33 14.41
N LEU A 208 -3.15 -30.10 13.95
CA LEU A 208 -2.11 -29.60 13.04
C LEU A 208 -1.68 -28.20 13.46
N PRO A 209 -0.40 -27.83 13.34
CA PRO A 209 0.06 -26.48 13.58
C PRO A 209 -0.64 -25.48 12.66
N LEU A 210 -0.98 -24.30 13.19
CA LEU A 210 -1.46 -23.17 12.39
C LEU A 210 -0.25 -22.45 11.76
N VAL A 211 -0.20 -22.45 10.45
CA VAL A 211 0.74 -21.62 9.66
C VAL A 211 0.13 -20.23 9.54
N ARG A 212 0.81 -19.22 10.03
CA ARG A 212 0.28 -17.87 10.23
C ARG A 212 0.78 -16.90 9.19
N TYR A 213 -0.09 -15.94 8.86
CA TYR A 213 0.37 -14.66 8.33
C TYR A 213 0.96 -13.82 9.47
N SER A 214 2.06 -13.10 9.18
CA SER A 214 2.70 -12.21 10.14
C SER A 214 1.75 -11.10 10.59
N VAL A 215 1.77 -10.78 11.88
CA VAL A 215 1.04 -9.63 12.47
C VAL A 215 1.53 -8.27 11.94
N ARG A 216 2.62 -8.23 11.18
CA ARG A 216 3.02 -7.02 10.44
C ARG A 216 2.08 -6.69 9.28
N SER A 217 1.25 -7.65 8.87
CA SER A 217 0.23 -7.49 7.83
C SER A 217 -1.16 -7.38 8.44
N VAL A 218 -2.05 -6.62 7.80
CA VAL A 218 -3.45 -6.47 8.26
C VAL A 218 -4.18 -7.81 8.26
N ILE A 219 -3.91 -8.70 7.29
CA ILE A 219 -4.52 -10.03 7.26
C ILE A 219 -4.10 -10.86 8.48
N GLY A 220 -2.84 -10.80 8.88
CA GLY A 220 -2.34 -11.48 10.07
C GLY A 220 -2.96 -10.92 11.35
N GLU A 221 -3.02 -9.60 11.49
CA GLU A 221 -3.68 -8.94 12.63
C GLU A 221 -5.16 -9.32 12.75
N ASP A 222 -5.90 -9.35 11.64
CA ASP A 222 -7.33 -9.69 11.64
C ASP A 222 -7.56 -11.14 12.02
N ILE A 223 -6.74 -12.07 11.54
CA ILE A 223 -6.78 -13.49 11.92
C ILE A 223 -6.48 -13.66 13.41
N GLU A 224 -5.41 -13.05 13.94
CA GLU A 224 -5.08 -13.11 15.37
C GLU A 224 -6.21 -12.53 16.21
N ARG A 225 -6.80 -11.43 15.80
CA ARG A 225 -7.94 -10.81 16.50
C ARG A 225 -9.17 -11.74 16.54
N ASP A 226 -9.41 -12.50 15.46
CA ASP A 226 -10.48 -13.52 15.45
C ASP A 226 -10.18 -14.68 16.37
N LEU A 227 -8.96 -15.21 16.38
CA LEU A 227 -8.53 -16.27 17.29
C LEU A 227 -8.66 -15.86 18.76
N VAL A 228 -8.26 -14.64 19.11
CA VAL A 228 -8.44 -14.10 20.47
C VAL A 228 -9.93 -14.06 20.86
N ARG A 229 -10.81 -13.62 19.96
CA ARG A 229 -12.26 -13.58 20.22
C ARG A 229 -12.85 -14.98 20.43
N ARG A 230 -12.26 -16.02 19.87
CA ARG A 230 -12.64 -17.43 20.07
C ARG A 230 -12.14 -18.00 21.38
N GLY A 231 -11.41 -17.23 22.19
CA GLY A 231 -11.01 -17.52 23.56
C GLY A 231 -9.70 -18.31 23.73
N ARG A 232 -9.06 -18.74 22.64
CA ARG A 232 -7.77 -19.43 22.70
C ARG A 232 -6.92 -19.12 21.48
N VAL A 233 -5.69 -18.71 21.72
CA VAL A 233 -4.70 -18.51 20.65
C VAL A 233 -3.81 -19.73 20.55
N PRO A 234 -3.80 -20.46 19.41
CA PRO A 234 -2.89 -21.58 19.20
C PRO A 234 -1.41 -21.16 19.31
N PRO A 235 -0.50 -22.07 19.66
CA PRO A 235 0.94 -21.79 19.72
C PRO A 235 1.46 -21.22 18.38
N ARG A 236 2.40 -20.28 18.44
CA ARG A 236 3.09 -19.75 17.25
C ARG A 236 4.23 -20.68 16.89
N VAL A 237 4.07 -21.46 15.82
CA VAL A 237 5.07 -22.40 15.31
C VAL A 237 5.66 -21.91 14.01
N PHE A 238 4.80 -21.46 13.07
CA PHE A 238 5.19 -20.99 11.75
C PHE A 238 4.54 -19.64 11.46
N GLU A 239 5.33 -18.71 10.92
CA GLU A 239 4.86 -17.37 10.55
C GLU A 239 5.54 -16.91 9.26
N PHE A 240 4.77 -16.35 8.31
CA PHE A 240 5.25 -15.86 7.03
C PHE A 240 4.60 -14.51 6.69
N ASP A 241 5.32 -13.65 5.98
CA ASP A 241 4.76 -12.37 5.54
C ASP A 241 3.83 -12.51 4.32
N GLY A 242 4.09 -13.47 3.44
CA GLY A 242 3.41 -13.64 2.16
C GLY A 242 2.63 -14.95 2.03
N THR A 243 1.65 -14.94 1.13
CA THR A 243 0.77 -16.08 0.83
C THR A 243 1.54 -17.31 0.36
N ASP A 244 2.59 -17.13 -0.46
CA ASP A 244 3.34 -18.24 -1.05
C ASP A 244 4.03 -19.09 0.02
N GLY A 245 4.66 -18.46 1.03
CA GLY A 245 5.28 -19.18 2.14
C GLY A 245 4.25 -19.92 2.99
N VAL A 246 3.10 -19.30 3.27
CA VAL A 246 2.01 -19.96 4.02
C VAL A 246 1.51 -21.19 3.25
N PHE A 247 1.27 -21.08 1.95
CA PHE A 247 0.68 -22.16 1.16
C PHE A 247 1.68 -23.27 0.86
N ALA A 248 2.95 -22.95 0.65
CA ALA A 248 3.99 -23.97 0.53
C ALA A 248 4.04 -24.89 1.76
N MET A 249 3.98 -24.31 2.98
CA MET A 249 3.98 -25.09 4.22
C MET A 249 2.74 -25.98 4.34
N VAL A 250 1.57 -25.46 3.96
CA VAL A 250 0.32 -26.25 4.00
C VAL A 250 0.35 -27.35 2.94
N ALA A 251 0.84 -27.08 1.72
CA ALA A 251 0.96 -28.07 0.65
C ALA A 251 1.87 -29.25 1.05
N GLU A 252 2.96 -28.96 1.75
CA GLU A 252 3.86 -29.99 2.32
C GLU A 252 3.26 -30.74 3.51
N GLY A 253 2.04 -30.41 3.94
CA GLY A 253 1.38 -31.10 5.06
C GLY A 253 1.88 -30.68 6.44
N LEU A 254 2.70 -29.64 6.55
CA LEU A 254 3.31 -29.18 7.81
C LEU A 254 2.33 -28.44 8.73
N GLY A 255 1.16 -28.08 8.20
CA GLY A 255 0.14 -27.35 8.96
C GLY A 255 -1.10 -27.07 8.15
N TRP A 256 -1.91 -26.16 8.66
CA TRP A 256 -3.09 -25.58 8.01
C TRP A 256 -3.07 -24.07 8.18
N ALA A 257 -3.84 -23.31 7.40
CA ALA A 257 -3.85 -21.86 7.52
C ALA A 257 -5.28 -21.29 7.44
N VAL A 258 -5.47 -20.12 8.07
CA VAL A 258 -6.59 -19.21 7.79
C VAL A 258 -6.14 -18.22 6.71
N THR A 259 -6.95 -18.05 5.67
CA THR A 259 -6.64 -17.21 4.53
C THR A 259 -7.91 -16.61 3.93
N THR A 260 -7.84 -16.07 2.71
CA THR A 260 -9.01 -15.55 1.98
C THR A 260 -9.07 -16.11 0.55
N PRO A 261 -10.25 -16.10 -0.09
CA PRO A 261 -10.40 -16.57 -1.46
C PRO A 261 -9.46 -15.91 -2.48
N LEU A 262 -9.20 -14.60 -2.35
CA LEU A 262 -8.28 -13.91 -3.26
C LEU A 262 -6.82 -14.33 -3.04
N CYS A 263 -6.42 -14.61 -1.80
CA CYS A 263 -5.11 -15.20 -1.51
C CYS A 263 -5.00 -16.61 -2.11
N LEU A 264 -6.08 -17.40 -2.08
CA LEU A 264 -6.08 -18.74 -2.68
C LEU A 264 -5.90 -18.66 -4.21
N VAL A 265 -6.52 -17.69 -4.88
CA VAL A 265 -6.29 -17.43 -6.31
C VAL A 265 -4.86 -16.96 -6.58
N HIS A 266 -4.28 -16.15 -5.70
CA HIS A 266 -2.87 -15.75 -5.79
C HIS A 266 -1.95 -16.98 -5.74
N GLY A 267 -2.13 -17.81 -4.72
CA GLY A 267 -1.36 -19.04 -4.52
C GLY A 267 -1.84 -20.24 -5.33
N ARG A 268 -2.51 -20.03 -6.49
CA ARG A 268 -3.09 -21.09 -7.31
C ARG A 268 -2.11 -22.17 -7.78
N MET A 269 -0.81 -21.90 -7.74
CA MET A 269 0.22 -22.89 -8.04
C MET A 269 0.23 -24.07 -7.04
N TYR A 270 -0.32 -23.87 -5.85
CA TYR A 270 -0.49 -24.90 -4.81
C TYR A 270 -1.90 -25.50 -4.81
N ALA A 271 -2.80 -25.10 -5.72
CA ALA A 271 -4.22 -25.46 -5.65
C ALA A 271 -4.48 -26.95 -5.74
N ASP A 272 -3.59 -27.71 -6.38
CA ASP A 272 -3.71 -29.18 -6.49
C ASP A 272 -3.38 -29.90 -5.18
N ASP A 273 -2.65 -29.27 -4.27
CA ASP A 273 -2.22 -29.80 -2.98
C ASP A 273 -3.01 -29.24 -1.79
N LEU A 274 -3.90 -28.29 -2.05
CA LEU A 274 -4.70 -27.62 -1.03
C LEU A 274 -6.20 -27.90 -1.21
N VAL A 275 -6.93 -27.80 -0.10
CA VAL A 275 -8.38 -27.74 -0.11
C VAL A 275 -8.87 -26.59 0.76
N ALA A 276 -9.77 -25.78 0.21
CA ALA A 276 -10.43 -24.69 0.93
C ALA A 276 -11.68 -25.21 1.65
N VAL A 277 -11.85 -24.82 2.92
CA VAL A 277 -12.96 -25.23 3.76
C VAL A 277 -13.48 -24.02 4.54
N PRO A 278 -14.81 -23.86 4.74
CA PRO A 278 -15.36 -22.80 5.58
C PRO A 278 -14.87 -22.88 7.03
N LEU A 279 -14.77 -21.72 7.69
CA LEU A 279 -14.53 -21.64 9.13
C LEU A 279 -15.86 -21.71 9.88
N SER A 280 -15.87 -22.37 11.04
CA SER A 280 -17.03 -22.41 11.93
C SER A 280 -17.28 -21.06 12.62
N GLY A 281 -18.52 -20.82 13.04
CA GLY A 281 -18.93 -19.63 13.77
C GLY A 281 -19.23 -18.43 12.87
N PRO A 282 -19.17 -17.19 13.41
CA PRO A 282 -19.48 -15.98 12.66
C PRO A 282 -18.54 -15.77 11.49
N VAL A 283 -19.09 -15.34 10.34
CA VAL A 283 -18.28 -15.01 9.16
C VAL A 283 -17.51 -13.72 9.39
N VAL A 284 -16.22 -13.83 9.61
CA VAL A 284 -15.29 -12.71 9.63
C VAL A 284 -14.80 -12.46 8.21
N SER A 285 -14.68 -11.20 7.81
CA SER A 285 -14.36 -10.83 6.44
C SER A 285 -13.24 -9.80 6.42
N ARG A 286 -12.39 -9.88 5.38
CA ARG A 286 -11.45 -8.84 5.00
C ARG A 286 -12.12 -7.91 3.99
N GLU A 287 -11.81 -6.62 4.05
CA GLU A 287 -12.19 -5.66 3.03
C GLU A 287 -10.95 -5.11 2.32
N ILE A 288 -11.08 -4.82 1.02
CA ILE A 288 -10.02 -4.27 0.19
C ILE A 288 -10.53 -2.96 -0.41
N PHE A 289 -9.70 -1.92 -0.36
CA PHE A 289 -10.03 -0.56 -0.76
C PHE A 289 -9.03 -0.02 -1.77
N LEU A 290 -9.51 0.85 -2.66
CA LEU A 290 -8.68 1.78 -3.42
C LEU A 290 -8.57 3.08 -2.62
N LEU A 291 -7.34 3.53 -2.42
CA LEU A 291 -6.99 4.80 -1.80
C LEU A 291 -6.15 5.60 -2.81
N ALA A 292 -6.43 6.89 -2.91
CA ALA A 292 -5.74 7.80 -3.84
C ALA A 292 -5.08 8.94 -3.07
N ALA A 293 -3.91 9.39 -3.52
CA ALA A 293 -3.34 10.66 -3.09
C ALA A 293 -4.15 11.84 -3.67
N ASN A 294 -4.08 13.02 -3.03
CA ASN A 294 -4.84 14.21 -3.45
C ASN A 294 -4.52 14.69 -4.87
N VAL A 295 -3.32 14.38 -5.35
CA VAL A 295 -2.81 14.79 -6.67
C VAL A 295 -3.35 13.95 -7.83
N VAL A 296 -3.95 12.79 -7.53
CA VAL A 296 -4.49 11.92 -8.58
C VAL A 296 -5.80 12.47 -9.10
N GLY A 297 -5.87 12.75 -10.39
CA GLY A 297 -7.11 13.19 -11.04
C GLY A 297 -8.26 12.22 -10.81
N ALA A 298 -9.44 12.74 -10.47
CA ALA A 298 -10.63 11.95 -10.15
C ALA A 298 -11.00 10.95 -11.27
N GLY A 299 -10.76 11.30 -12.52
CA GLY A 299 -11.00 10.44 -13.68
C GLY A 299 -10.14 9.18 -13.67
N LEU A 300 -8.83 9.31 -13.43
CA LEU A 300 -7.93 8.17 -13.38
C LEU A 300 -8.25 7.23 -12.21
N ALA A 301 -8.49 7.78 -11.01
CA ALA A 301 -8.87 6.98 -9.86
C ALA A 301 -10.19 6.22 -10.09
N ALA A 302 -11.15 6.85 -10.80
CA ALA A 302 -12.41 6.20 -11.19
C ALA A 302 -12.18 5.08 -12.20
N ASN A 303 -11.32 5.28 -13.21
CA ASN A 303 -10.98 4.25 -14.20
C ASN A 303 -10.28 3.05 -13.55
N VAL A 304 -9.30 3.30 -12.67
CA VAL A 304 -8.62 2.24 -11.90
C VAL A 304 -9.64 1.46 -11.05
N ARG A 305 -10.55 2.16 -10.36
CA ARG A 305 -11.61 1.51 -9.57
C ARG A 305 -12.51 0.65 -10.44
N HIS A 306 -13.00 1.18 -11.56
CA HIS A 306 -13.89 0.47 -12.47
C HIS A 306 -13.23 -0.80 -13.03
N ALA A 307 -12.00 -0.67 -13.51
CA ALA A 307 -11.22 -1.81 -14.00
C ALA A 307 -10.97 -2.86 -12.91
N ALA A 308 -10.60 -2.44 -11.69
CA ALA A 308 -10.39 -3.35 -10.58
C ALA A 308 -11.66 -4.12 -10.21
N ILE A 309 -12.83 -3.45 -10.14
CA ILE A 309 -14.11 -4.09 -9.85
C ILE A 309 -14.45 -5.13 -10.94
N ALA A 310 -14.33 -4.79 -12.21
CA ALA A 310 -14.62 -5.71 -13.31
C ALA A 310 -13.71 -6.96 -13.26
N LEU A 311 -12.42 -6.77 -13.02
CA LEU A 311 -11.45 -7.86 -12.91
C LEU A 311 -11.68 -8.73 -11.67
N LEU A 312 -11.99 -8.14 -10.52
CA LEU A 312 -12.32 -8.88 -9.29
C LEU A 312 -13.61 -9.69 -9.49
N THR A 313 -14.63 -9.11 -10.13
CA THR A 313 -15.87 -9.84 -10.47
C THR A 313 -15.58 -11.06 -11.33
N ALA A 314 -14.72 -10.93 -12.35
CA ALA A 314 -14.31 -12.05 -13.20
C ALA A 314 -13.55 -13.12 -12.39
N ARG A 315 -12.72 -12.74 -11.40
CA ARG A 315 -12.04 -13.70 -10.50
C ARG A 315 -13.02 -14.41 -9.58
N VAL A 316 -14.04 -13.72 -9.07
CA VAL A 316 -15.08 -14.36 -8.24
C VAL A 316 -15.87 -15.40 -9.04
N SER A 317 -16.34 -15.06 -10.23
CA SER A 317 -17.14 -15.97 -11.08
C SER A 317 -16.32 -17.11 -11.71
N GLY A 318 -15.02 -16.98 -11.83
CA GLY A 318 -14.11 -17.98 -12.36
C GLY A 318 -13.35 -18.75 -11.29
N ASP A 319 -12.16 -18.26 -10.94
CA ASP A 319 -11.20 -18.97 -10.09
C ASP A 319 -11.73 -19.23 -8.68
N ILE A 320 -12.38 -18.25 -8.05
CA ILE A 320 -12.87 -18.41 -6.67
C ILE A 320 -14.02 -19.41 -6.60
N THR A 321 -14.96 -19.38 -7.57
CA THR A 321 -16.05 -20.37 -7.62
C THR A 321 -15.51 -21.79 -7.76
N ARG A 322 -14.40 -21.98 -8.45
CA ARG A 322 -13.75 -23.27 -8.62
C ARG A 322 -12.99 -23.72 -7.37
N LEU A 323 -12.23 -22.81 -6.74
CA LEU A 323 -11.28 -23.13 -5.65
C LEU A 323 -11.91 -23.09 -4.27
N ALA A 324 -12.91 -22.24 -4.04
CA ALA A 324 -13.59 -22.03 -2.77
C ALA A 324 -15.09 -21.74 -2.98
N PRO A 325 -15.88 -22.67 -3.52
CA PRO A 325 -17.28 -22.44 -3.89
C PRO A 325 -18.14 -21.95 -2.73
N ASP A 326 -17.95 -22.47 -1.53
CA ASP A 326 -18.69 -22.09 -0.33
C ASP A 326 -18.46 -20.64 0.11
N ALA A 327 -17.34 -20.04 -0.28
CA ALA A 327 -17.02 -18.68 0.07
C ALA A 327 -17.80 -17.64 -0.79
N VAL A 328 -18.22 -18.00 -2.00
CA VAL A 328 -18.79 -17.09 -3.00
C VAL A 328 -20.01 -16.33 -2.49
N ARG A 329 -20.90 -16.99 -1.74
CA ARG A 329 -22.10 -16.35 -1.16
C ARG A 329 -21.79 -15.18 -0.19
N HIS A 330 -20.59 -15.15 0.37
CA HIS A 330 -20.13 -14.15 1.33
C HIS A 330 -19.25 -13.06 0.71
N ILE A 331 -18.99 -13.13 -0.61
CA ILE A 331 -18.19 -12.15 -1.34
C ILE A 331 -19.10 -11.02 -1.85
N ARG A 332 -18.58 -9.79 -1.75
CA ARG A 332 -19.20 -8.59 -2.33
C ARG A 332 -18.12 -7.80 -3.07
N VAL A 333 -18.39 -7.49 -4.32
CA VAL A 333 -17.51 -6.67 -5.17
C VAL A 333 -18.16 -5.31 -5.39
N GLY A 334 -17.39 -4.21 -5.13
CA GLY A 334 -17.86 -2.82 -5.29
C GLY A 334 -18.24 -2.08 -4.01
#